data_3c9a65738fc06de2bd4364f73b77bc6f
#
_entry.id   3c9a65738fc06de2bd4364f73b77bc6f
#
_cell.length_a   1.000
_cell.length_b   1.000
_cell.length_c   1.000
_cell.angle_alpha   90.00
_cell.angle_beta   90.00
_cell.angle_gamma   90.00
#
_symmetry.space_group_name_H-M   'P 1'
#
loop_
_entity.id
_entity.type
_entity.pdbx_description
1 polymer ?
#
loop_
_entity_poly.entity_id
_entity_poly.type
_entity_poly.pdbx_seq_one_letter_code
_entity_poly.pdbx_strand_id
1 'polypeptide(L)'
;MIRIVGVQRNECPDQEFVLFQNQGTLRETLRGHVVLSEEALDRPEMMHYTHVFREEEQVPSGMYVILYTGHGTPRWARTKDGALVYFAYMGRERGLWCDCVGPLHLLNRQHSFSARQAMLAAS
;
A
#
# COMPACT_ATOMS: atom_id res chain seq x y z
N MET A 1 8.87 7.53 7.63
CA MET A 1 8.70 6.13 7.16
C MET A 1 7.22 5.73 7.27
N ILE A 2 6.66 5.27 6.17
CA ILE A 2 5.26 4.80 6.15
C ILE A 2 5.23 3.36 6.64
N ARG A 3 4.29 3.05 7.54
CA ARG A 3 4.13 1.72 8.12
C ARG A 3 2.66 1.32 8.13
N ILE A 4 2.41 0.01 8.09
CA ILE A 4 1.08 -0.54 8.30
C ILE A 4 0.76 -0.41 9.79
N VAL A 5 -0.37 0.22 10.10
CA VAL A 5 -0.82 0.39 11.49
C VAL A 5 -2.16 -0.28 11.76
N GLY A 6 -2.83 -0.79 10.73
CA GLY A 6 -4.07 -1.53 10.91
C GLY A 6 -4.44 -2.29 9.66
N VAL A 7 -5.10 -3.42 9.85
CA VAL A 7 -5.63 -4.25 8.77
C VAL A 7 -7.00 -4.73 9.18
N GLN A 8 -7.98 -4.54 8.33
CA GLN A 8 -9.30 -5.14 8.50
C GLN A 8 -9.60 -6.02 7.29
N ARG A 9 -9.75 -7.32 7.53
CA ARG A 9 -10.06 -8.31 6.49
C ARG A 9 -11.55 -8.52 6.45
N ASN A 10 -12.11 -8.56 5.23
CA ASN A 10 -13.54 -8.77 5.05
C ASN A 10 -13.78 -9.27 3.62
N GLU A 11 -14.75 -10.15 3.45
CA GLU A 11 -15.14 -10.62 2.13
C GLU A 11 -15.75 -9.49 1.30
N CYS A 12 -16.38 -8.52 1.96
CA CYS A 12 -16.91 -7.33 1.32
C CYS A 12 -15.76 -6.34 1.08
N PRO A 13 -15.43 -6.01 -0.17
CA PRO A 13 -14.27 -5.16 -0.47
C PRO A 13 -14.41 -3.73 0.06
N ASP A 14 -15.64 -3.25 0.23
CA ASP A 14 -15.88 -1.90 0.78
C ASP A 14 -15.64 -1.83 2.29
N GLN A 15 -15.53 -2.97 2.95
CA GLN A 15 -15.27 -3.06 4.38
C GLN A 15 -13.88 -3.59 4.70
N GLU A 16 -13.12 -3.95 3.68
CA GLU A 16 -11.75 -4.43 3.85
C GLU A 16 -10.78 -3.29 3.55
N PHE A 17 -9.82 -3.07 4.45
CA PHE A 17 -8.83 -2.02 4.25
C PHE A 17 -7.52 -2.32 4.97
N VAL A 18 -6.48 -1.62 4.53
CA VAL A 18 -5.19 -1.53 5.21
C VAL A 18 -4.96 -0.07 5.55
N LEU A 19 -4.61 0.20 6.79
CA LEU A 19 -4.33 1.55 7.26
C LEU A 19 -2.83 1.73 7.44
N PHE A 20 -2.31 2.83 6.90
CA PHE A 20 -0.91 3.20 6.98
C PHE A 20 -0.76 4.54 7.68
N GLN A 21 0.39 4.76 8.29
CA GLN A 21 0.76 6.05 8.86
C GLN A 21 2.21 6.37 8.53
N ASN A 22 2.47 7.63 8.19
CA ASN A 22 3.84 8.11 8.09
C ASN A 22 4.36 8.40 9.50
N GLN A 23 5.16 7.50 10.03
CA GLN A 23 5.73 7.61 11.37
C GLN A 23 7.08 8.31 11.39
N GLY A 24 7.54 8.76 10.23
CA GLY A 24 8.78 9.54 10.12
C GLY A 24 8.55 11.02 10.41
N THR A 25 9.63 11.79 10.41
CA THR A 25 9.59 13.24 10.65
C THR A 25 9.47 14.06 9.38
N LEU A 26 9.71 13.43 8.23
CA LEU A 26 9.63 14.08 6.91
C LEU A 26 8.44 13.54 6.16
N ARG A 27 7.90 14.37 5.23
CA ARG A 27 6.89 13.86 4.32
C ARG A 27 7.50 12.79 3.41
N GLU A 28 6.69 11.85 2.96
CA GLU A 28 7.15 10.73 2.15
C GLU A 28 6.18 10.51 0.99
N THR A 29 6.73 10.24 -0.19
CA THR A 29 5.87 9.94 -1.34
C THR A 29 5.29 8.55 -1.22
N LEU A 30 4.01 8.42 -1.59
CA LEU A 30 3.32 7.13 -1.59
C LEU A 30 3.80 6.24 -2.72
N ARG A 31 4.15 6.83 -3.87
CA ARG A 31 4.61 6.10 -5.04
C ARG A 31 5.83 5.24 -4.70
N GLY A 32 5.80 4.01 -5.20
CA GLY A 32 6.89 3.06 -4.99
C GLY A 32 6.70 2.13 -3.80
N HIS A 33 5.69 2.38 -2.98
CA HIS A 33 5.33 1.45 -1.92
C HIS A 33 4.50 0.30 -2.49
N VAL A 34 4.76 -0.91 -1.98
CA VAL A 34 4.08 -2.13 -2.41
C VAL A 34 3.56 -2.85 -1.17
N VAL A 35 2.26 -3.13 -1.14
CA VAL A 35 1.63 -3.97 -0.12
C VAL A 35 1.45 -5.36 -0.69
N LEU A 36 1.88 -6.38 0.04
CA LEU A 36 1.69 -7.75 -0.39
C LEU A 36 1.53 -8.67 0.82
N SER A 37 0.89 -9.83 0.58
CA SER A 37 0.78 -10.86 1.61
C SER A 37 2.11 -11.60 1.74
N GLU A 38 2.36 -12.16 2.92
CA GLU A 38 3.55 -12.99 3.14
C GLU A 38 3.57 -14.19 2.20
N GLU A 39 2.42 -14.76 1.91
CA GLU A 39 2.31 -15.89 0.99
C GLU A 39 2.78 -15.54 -0.42
N ALA A 40 2.58 -14.29 -0.86
CA ALA A 40 3.02 -13.85 -2.18
C ALA A 40 4.54 -13.80 -2.30
N LEU A 41 5.26 -13.70 -1.20
CA LEU A 41 6.72 -13.74 -1.20
C LEU A 41 7.27 -15.14 -1.51
N ASP A 42 6.55 -16.17 -1.09
CA ASP A 42 7.00 -17.55 -1.21
C ASP A 42 6.37 -18.30 -2.38
N ARG A 43 5.24 -17.82 -2.89
CA ARG A 43 4.43 -18.53 -3.88
C ARG A 43 4.08 -17.61 -5.04
N PRO A 44 4.69 -17.83 -6.21
CA PRO A 44 4.43 -16.99 -7.39
C PRO A 44 2.95 -16.92 -7.79
N GLU A 45 2.19 -17.98 -7.58
CA GLU A 45 0.76 -18.00 -7.90
C GLU A 45 -0.07 -17.05 -7.02
N MET A 46 0.51 -16.59 -5.91
CA MET A 46 -0.15 -15.66 -4.98
C MET A 46 0.21 -14.19 -5.24
N MET A 47 0.92 -13.91 -6.32
CA MET A 47 1.37 -12.54 -6.61
C MET A 47 0.24 -11.56 -6.89
N HIS A 48 -0.96 -12.04 -7.22
CA HIS A 48 -2.11 -11.15 -7.37
C HIS A 48 -2.56 -10.55 -6.03
N TYR A 49 -2.12 -11.10 -4.89
CA TYR A 49 -2.34 -10.53 -3.57
C TYR A 49 -1.29 -9.45 -3.28
N THR A 50 -1.27 -8.45 -4.15
CA THR A 50 -0.28 -7.37 -4.13
C THR A 50 -0.94 -6.09 -4.63
N HIS A 51 -0.58 -4.97 -4.03
CA HIS A 51 -0.97 -3.64 -4.52
C HIS A 51 0.23 -2.73 -4.60
N VAL A 52 0.43 -2.11 -5.76
CA VAL A 52 1.50 -1.13 -5.98
C VAL A 52 0.89 0.26 -6.00
N PHE A 53 1.35 1.13 -5.10
CA PHE A 53 0.95 2.53 -5.11
C PHE A 53 1.64 3.26 -6.24
N ARG A 54 0.86 3.86 -7.13
CA ARG A 54 1.35 4.63 -8.28
C ARG A 54 1.14 6.12 -8.12
N GLU A 55 0.40 6.52 -7.09
CA GLU A 55 0.07 7.90 -6.81
C GLU A 55 1.30 8.66 -6.33
N GLU A 56 1.52 9.85 -6.87
CA GLU A 56 2.63 10.73 -6.46
C GLU A 56 2.28 11.59 -5.25
N GLU A 57 1.28 11.16 -4.48
CA GLU A 57 0.86 11.88 -3.29
C GLU A 57 1.94 11.90 -2.23
N GLN A 58 2.11 13.06 -1.60
CA GLN A 58 3.03 13.24 -0.49
C GLN A 58 2.27 13.11 0.82
N VAL A 59 2.71 12.19 1.66
CA VAL A 59 2.08 11.94 2.96
C VAL A 59 2.88 12.69 4.03
N PRO A 60 2.28 13.74 4.64
CA PRO A 60 2.99 14.47 5.69
C PRO A 60 3.27 13.60 6.91
N SER A 61 4.26 14.02 7.71
CA SER A 61 4.59 13.35 8.96
C SER A 61 3.36 13.20 9.85
N GLY A 62 3.15 12.01 10.39
CA GLY A 62 2.03 11.70 11.28
C GLY A 62 0.70 11.44 10.61
N MET A 63 0.59 11.65 9.30
CA MET A 63 -0.67 11.51 8.57
C MET A 63 -0.87 10.10 8.04
N TYR A 64 -2.07 9.84 7.52
CA TYR A 64 -2.54 8.49 7.24
C TYR A 64 -2.87 8.27 5.77
N VAL A 65 -2.79 7.01 5.36
CA VAL A 65 -3.33 6.49 4.10
C VAL A 65 -4.19 5.28 4.44
N ILE A 66 -5.40 5.23 3.89
CA ILE A 66 -6.26 4.06 3.99
C ILE A 66 -6.48 3.48 2.61
N LEU A 67 -6.17 2.21 2.44
CA LEU A 67 -6.33 1.50 1.17
C LEU A 67 -7.50 0.53 1.30
N TYR A 68 -8.61 0.88 0.64
CA TYR A 68 -9.75 -0.03 0.54
C TYR A 68 -9.54 -1.00 -0.62
N THR A 69 -9.98 -2.23 -0.44
CA THR A 69 -9.92 -3.25 -1.49
C THR A 69 -10.89 -2.93 -2.63
N GLY A 70 -12.02 -2.31 -2.31
CA GLY A 70 -13.09 -2.02 -3.27
C GLY A 70 -12.83 -0.81 -4.14
N HIS A 71 -13.92 -0.33 -4.75
CA HIS A 71 -13.92 0.81 -5.66
C HIS A 71 -14.20 2.10 -4.92
N GLY A 72 -13.63 3.19 -5.41
CA GLY A 72 -13.86 4.53 -4.90
C GLY A 72 -13.01 5.53 -5.64
N THR A 73 -13.22 6.81 -5.34
CA THR A 73 -12.43 7.91 -5.90
C THR A 73 -11.36 8.31 -4.92
N PRO A 74 -10.07 8.21 -5.28
CA PRO A 74 -8.98 8.63 -4.39
C PRO A 74 -9.13 10.10 -4.02
N ARG A 75 -8.92 10.42 -2.73
CA ARG A 75 -9.04 11.78 -2.24
C ARG A 75 -8.38 11.94 -0.88
N TRP A 76 -8.06 13.18 -0.53
CA TRP A 76 -7.69 13.56 0.81
C TRP A 76 -8.93 13.98 1.62
N ALA A 77 -8.96 13.64 2.90
CA ALA A 77 -10.00 14.08 3.81
C ALA A 77 -9.40 14.37 5.18
N ARG A 78 -10.12 15.15 6.00
CA ARG A 78 -9.74 15.42 7.39
C ARG A 78 -10.66 14.66 8.33
N THR A 79 -10.05 14.08 9.37
CA THR A 79 -10.82 13.50 10.46
C THR A 79 -11.33 14.63 11.39
N LYS A 80 -12.21 14.28 12.32
CA LYS A 80 -12.70 15.23 13.33
C LYS A 80 -11.58 15.84 14.16
N ASP A 81 -10.50 15.08 14.36
CA ASP A 81 -9.34 15.52 15.14
C ASP A 81 -8.34 16.32 14.31
N GLY A 82 -8.65 16.61 13.05
CA GLY A 82 -7.80 17.39 12.17
C GLY A 82 -6.70 16.61 11.46
N ALA A 83 -6.63 15.29 11.62
CA ALA A 83 -5.66 14.47 10.90
C ALA A 83 -6.03 14.37 9.43
N LEU A 84 -5.02 14.33 8.56
CA LEU A 84 -5.22 14.09 7.13
C LEU A 84 -5.15 12.61 6.82
N VAL A 85 -6.07 12.16 5.98
CA VAL A 85 -6.12 10.76 5.51
C VAL A 85 -6.29 10.77 4.01
N TYR A 86 -5.41 10.07 3.32
CA TYR A 86 -5.56 9.82 1.89
C TYR A 86 -6.31 8.52 1.68
N PHE A 87 -7.40 8.57 0.92
CA PHE A 87 -8.21 7.40 0.57
C PHE A 87 -7.74 6.85 -0.75
N ALA A 88 -7.27 5.60 -0.76
CA ALA A 88 -6.87 4.88 -1.96
C ALA A 88 -7.73 3.63 -2.12
N TYR A 89 -7.87 3.16 -3.36
CA TYR A 89 -8.76 2.05 -3.69
C TYR A 89 -8.07 1.10 -4.66
N MET A 90 -8.25 -0.21 -4.43
CA MET A 90 -7.69 -1.23 -5.32
C MET A 90 -8.59 -1.55 -6.51
N GLY A 91 -9.88 -1.26 -6.40
CA GLY A 91 -10.84 -1.53 -7.47
C GLY A 91 -11.20 -3.00 -7.63
N ARG A 92 -11.19 -3.77 -6.56
CA ARG A 92 -11.53 -5.19 -6.58
C ARG A 92 -13.00 -5.42 -6.26
N GLU A 93 -13.56 -6.51 -6.79
CA GLU A 93 -14.96 -6.88 -6.59
C GLU A 93 -15.19 -7.71 -5.34
N ARG A 94 -14.14 -8.26 -4.77
CA ARG A 94 -14.19 -9.08 -3.56
C ARG A 94 -13.04 -8.70 -2.64
N GLY A 95 -13.20 -9.04 -1.36
CA GLY A 95 -12.11 -8.94 -0.42
C GLY A 95 -10.89 -9.73 -0.89
N LEU A 96 -9.71 -9.18 -0.69
CA LEU A 96 -8.46 -9.77 -1.14
C LEU A 96 -7.69 -10.36 0.03
N TRP A 97 -7.50 -9.55 1.07
CA TRP A 97 -6.70 -9.95 2.22
C TRP A 97 -7.38 -10.98 3.10
N CYS A 98 -8.70 -11.09 3.02
CA CYS A 98 -9.45 -12.12 3.74
C CYS A 98 -9.11 -13.54 3.27
N ASP A 99 -8.60 -13.69 2.05
CA ASP A 99 -8.16 -14.98 1.51
C ASP A 99 -6.71 -15.30 1.87
N CYS A 100 -6.02 -14.39 2.53
CA CYS A 100 -4.62 -14.57 2.90
C CYS A 100 -4.51 -14.93 4.38
N VAL A 101 -3.56 -15.80 4.68
CA VAL A 101 -3.17 -16.14 6.04
C VAL A 101 -1.81 -15.48 6.32
N GLY A 102 -1.62 -15.02 7.54
CA GLY A 102 -0.34 -14.41 7.91
C GLY A 102 -0.31 -12.91 7.66
N PRO A 103 0.82 -12.27 7.95
CA PRO A 103 0.93 -10.82 7.90
C PRO A 103 0.98 -10.26 6.49
N LEU A 104 0.64 -8.97 6.37
CA LEU A 104 0.91 -8.17 5.18
C LEU A 104 2.24 -7.45 5.36
N HIS A 105 2.92 -7.20 4.24
CA HIS A 105 4.18 -6.49 4.22
C HIS A 105 4.07 -5.23 3.38
N LEU A 106 4.81 -4.21 3.78
CA LEU A 106 4.94 -2.97 3.02
C LEU A 106 6.40 -2.82 2.63
N LEU A 107 6.65 -2.79 1.32
CA LEU A 107 7.99 -2.59 0.77
C LEU A 107 8.06 -1.23 0.10
N ASN A 108 9.26 -0.61 0.14
CA ASN A 108 9.52 0.66 -0.52
C ASN A 108 10.55 0.45 -1.63
N ARG A 109 10.16 0.76 -2.87
CA ARG A 109 10.99 0.55 -4.06
C ARG A 109 11.98 1.68 -4.35
N GLN A 110 12.08 2.69 -3.49
CA GLN A 110 12.96 3.84 -3.73
C GLN A 110 14.43 3.45 -3.89
N HIS A 111 14.83 2.32 -3.30
CA HIS A 111 16.19 1.85 -3.33
C HIS A 111 16.40 0.66 -4.26
N SER A 112 15.45 0.39 -5.15
CA SER A 112 15.59 -0.73 -6.08
C SER A 112 16.62 -0.39 -7.15
N PHE A 113 17.48 -1.37 -7.47
CA PHE A 113 18.48 -1.24 -8.52
C PHE A 113 17.90 -1.76 -9.84
N SER A 114 18.20 -1.06 -10.96
CA SER A 114 17.72 -1.47 -12.25
C SER A 114 18.70 -2.44 -12.92
N ALA A 115 18.32 -3.71 -13.01
CA ALA A 115 19.13 -4.73 -13.68
C ALA A 115 19.35 -4.42 -15.18
N ARG A 116 18.36 -3.78 -15.81
CA ARG A 116 18.46 -3.39 -17.22
C ARG A 116 19.62 -2.43 -17.44
N GLN A 117 19.78 -1.45 -16.57
CA GLN A 117 20.87 -0.48 -16.66
C GLN A 117 22.22 -1.14 -16.41
N ALA A 118 22.30 -2.05 -15.47
CA ALA A 118 23.51 -2.80 -15.18
C ALA A 118 23.96 -3.64 -16.39
N MET A 119 23.03 -4.26 -17.11
CA MET A 119 23.34 -5.03 -18.30
C MET A 119 23.93 -4.16 -19.41
N LEU A 120 23.38 -2.97 -19.62
CA LEU A 120 23.91 -2.05 -20.63
C LEU A 120 25.31 -1.57 -20.27
N ALA A 121 25.59 -1.36 -19.00
CA ALA A 121 26.92 -0.96 -18.55
C ALA A 121 27.96 -2.06 -18.73
N ALA A 122 27.56 -3.32 -18.67
CA ALA A 122 28.45 -4.46 -18.82
C ALA A 122 28.78 -4.78 -20.29
N SER A 123 27.98 -4.30 -21.19
CA SER A 123 28.20 -4.54 -22.62
C SER A 123 29.01 -3.42 -23.27
#